data_9714f4d506e591c067cd0bdb9db46b8d
#
_entry.id   9714f4d506e591c067cd0bdb9db46b8d
#
_cell.length_a   1.000
_cell.length_b   1.000
_cell.length_c   1.000
_cell.angle_alpha   90.00
_cell.angle_beta   90.00
_cell.angle_gamma   90.00
#
_symmetry.space_group_name_H-M   'P 1'
#
loop_
_entity.id
_entity.type
_entity.pdbx_description
1 polymer ?
#
loop_
_entity_poly.entity_id
_entity_poly.type
_entity_poly.pdbx_seq_one_letter_code
_entity_poly.pdbx_strand_id
1 'polypeptide(L)' 'METYWKVNEVAAAIQVSEQTVYRYVANGEIPFHKLSRAVRFKPSEIESWMESRKAGVAANFNESIGGEVE' A
#
# COMPACT_ATOMS: atom_id res chain seq x y z
N MET A 1 16.03 13.80 4.20
CA MET A 1 16.09 12.52 3.46
C MET A 1 15.17 11.52 4.12
N GLU A 2 14.43 10.81 3.29
CA GLU A 2 13.38 9.95 3.76
C GLU A 2 13.92 8.55 4.03
N THR A 3 13.45 7.93 5.11
CA THR A 3 13.82 6.55 5.41
C THR A 3 12.91 5.63 4.61
N TYR A 4 13.49 4.69 3.90
CA TYR A 4 12.69 3.73 3.16
C TYR A 4 12.07 2.70 4.09
N TRP A 5 10.90 2.23 3.72
CA TRP A 5 10.17 1.23 4.49
C TRP A 5 10.33 -0.15 3.88
N LYS A 6 10.35 -1.15 4.74
CA LYS A 6 10.28 -2.54 4.33
C LYS A 6 8.81 -2.96 4.21
N VAL A 7 8.59 -4.14 3.67
CA VAL A 7 7.23 -4.65 3.50
C VAL A 7 6.45 -4.65 4.81
N ASN A 8 7.08 -5.14 5.89
CA ASN A 8 6.37 -5.21 7.16
C ASN A 8 6.00 -3.82 7.68
N GLU A 9 6.81 -2.83 7.37
CA GLU A 9 6.52 -1.47 7.80
C GLU A 9 5.36 -0.87 7.01
N VAL A 10 5.33 -1.13 5.71
CA VAL A 10 4.21 -0.67 4.89
C VAL A 10 2.92 -1.36 5.32
N ALA A 11 2.99 -2.66 5.54
CA ALA A 11 1.82 -3.43 5.96
C ALA A 11 1.23 -2.85 7.25
N ALA A 12 2.10 -2.52 8.20
CA ALA A 12 1.65 -1.92 9.45
C ALA A 12 1.05 -0.54 9.23
N ALA A 13 1.71 0.24 8.36
CA ALA A 13 1.28 1.62 8.14
C ALA A 13 -0.09 1.69 7.47
N ILE A 14 -0.36 0.81 6.54
CA ILE A 14 -1.65 0.82 5.86
C ILE A 14 -2.60 -0.26 6.38
N GLN A 15 -2.16 -0.96 7.41
CA GLN A 15 -3.00 -1.90 8.19
C GLN A 15 -3.55 -3.05 7.35
N VAL A 16 -2.66 -3.67 6.59
CA VAL A 16 -3.00 -4.88 5.86
C VAL A 16 -1.93 -5.93 6.17
N SER A 17 -2.14 -7.15 5.73
CA SER A 17 -1.15 -8.19 5.93
C SER A 17 0.03 -7.98 4.97
N GLU A 18 1.18 -8.54 5.35
CA GLU A 18 2.34 -8.49 4.47
C GLU A 18 2.06 -9.19 3.15
N GLN A 19 1.30 -10.27 3.22
CA GLN A 19 0.93 -11.00 2.03
C GLN A 19 0.17 -10.11 1.05
N THR A 20 -0.70 -9.26 1.56
CA THR A 20 -1.43 -8.32 0.74
C THR A 20 -0.48 -7.33 0.07
N VAL A 21 0.52 -6.85 0.82
CA VAL A 21 1.51 -5.94 0.24
C VAL A 21 2.28 -6.63 -0.89
N TYR A 22 2.69 -7.87 -0.66
CA TYR A 22 3.39 -8.63 -1.70
C TYR A 22 2.52 -8.79 -2.95
N ARG A 23 1.23 -8.99 -2.76
CA ARG A 23 0.31 -9.08 -3.89
C ARG A 23 0.26 -7.78 -4.67
N TYR A 24 0.20 -6.66 -3.97
CA TYR A 24 0.21 -5.35 -4.63
C TYR A 24 1.50 -5.16 -5.42
N VAL A 25 2.62 -5.59 -4.87
CA VAL A 25 3.90 -5.49 -5.57
C VAL A 25 3.88 -6.35 -6.83
N ALA A 26 3.41 -7.58 -6.69
CA ALA A 26 3.38 -8.51 -7.82
C ALA A 26 2.49 -8.00 -8.95
N ASN A 27 1.43 -7.31 -8.60
CA ASN A 27 0.49 -6.78 -9.60
C ASN A 27 0.87 -5.39 -10.11
N GLY A 28 1.94 -4.82 -9.56
CA GLY A 28 2.34 -3.47 -9.95
C GLY A 28 1.39 -2.40 -9.51
N GLU A 29 0.67 -2.63 -8.42
CA GLU A 29 -0.34 -1.69 -7.95
C GLU A 29 0.18 -0.67 -6.96
N ILE A 30 1.31 -0.93 -6.34
CA ILE A 30 1.85 -0.08 -5.29
C ILE A 30 3.21 0.45 -5.73
N PRO A 31 3.54 1.70 -5.48
CA PRO A 31 4.86 2.20 -5.85
C PRO A 31 5.93 1.57 -4.96
N PHE A 32 6.92 0.99 -5.57
CA PHE A 32 8.01 0.35 -4.84
C PHE A 32 9.32 0.51 -5.58
N HIS A 33 10.41 0.30 -4.86
CA HIS A 33 11.76 0.36 -5.40
C HIS A 33 12.45 -0.97 -5.16
N LYS A 34 13.12 -1.45 -6.16
CA LYS A 34 13.85 -2.69 -6.01
C LYS A 34 15.33 -2.39 -5.96
N LEU A 35 15.94 -2.66 -4.83
CA LEU A 35 17.35 -2.40 -4.61
C LEU A 35 18.04 -3.73 -4.50
N SER A 36 18.68 -4.16 -5.54
CA SER A 36 19.22 -5.51 -5.62
C SER A 36 18.08 -6.51 -5.49
N ARG A 37 18.03 -7.23 -4.38
CA ARG A 37 16.96 -8.20 -4.15
C ARG A 37 15.94 -7.69 -3.16
N ALA A 38 16.15 -6.50 -2.63
CA ALA A 38 15.29 -5.99 -1.59
C ALA A 38 14.23 -5.07 -2.17
N VAL A 39 13.01 -5.21 -1.68
CA VAL A 39 11.92 -4.33 -2.04
C VAL A 39 11.81 -3.28 -0.95
N ARG A 40 11.75 -2.03 -1.36
CA ARG A 40 11.65 -0.92 -0.42
C ARG A 40 10.62 0.07 -0.91
N PHE A 41 10.09 0.86 0.01
CA PHE A 41 9.01 1.80 -0.29
C PHE A 41 9.38 3.16 0.28
N LYS A 42 9.02 4.22 -0.43
CA LYS A 42 9.18 5.57 0.08
C LYS A 42 7.88 5.97 0.78
N PRO A 43 7.96 6.37 2.05
CA PRO A 43 6.73 6.75 2.76
C PRO A 43 5.89 7.80 2.04
N SER A 44 6.53 8.79 1.43
CA SER A 44 5.78 9.82 0.72
C SER A 44 5.04 9.27 -0.48
N GLU A 45 5.62 8.29 -1.16
CA GLU A 45 4.96 7.66 -2.30
C GLU A 45 3.79 6.79 -1.85
N ILE A 46 3.95 6.11 -0.71
CA ILE A 46 2.87 5.31 -0.15
C ILE A 46 1.70 6.22 0.24
N GLU A 47 2.02 7.34 0.84
CA GLU A 47 1.02 8.31 1.24
C GLU A 47 0.23 8.83 0.04
N SER A 48 0.94 9.20 -1.02
CA SER A 48 0.33 9.65 -2.26
C SER A 48 -0.54 8.57 -2.89
N TRP A 49 -0.02 7.36 -2.87
CA TRP A 49 -0.73 6.22 -3.43
C TRP A 49 -2.04 5.97 -2.68
N MET A 50 -1.97 6.06 -1.35
CA MET A 50 -3.18 5.89 -0.54
C MET A 50 -4.20 6.97 -0.84
N GLU A 51 -3.75 8.19 -1.03
CA GLU A 51 -4.64 9.29 -1.39
C GLU A 51 -5.32 9.03 -2.74
N SER A 52 -4.56 8.50 -3.68
CA SER A 52 -5.11 8.24 -4.99
C SER A 52 -6.14 7.10 -4.98
N ARG A 53 -6.12 6.30 -3.94
CA ARG A 53 -7.05 5.19 -3.81
C ARG A 53 -8.19 5.50 -2.84
N LYS A 54 -8.36 6.74 -2.51
CA LYS A 54 -9.42 7.15 -1.61
C LYS A 54 -10.76 6.92 -2.28
N ALA A 55 -11.47 5.95 -1.83
CA ALA A 55 -12.68 5.53 -2.50
C ALA A 55 -13.95 5.87 -1.74
N GLY A 56 -13.83 6.09 -0.50
CA GLY A 56 -15.01 6.22 0.32
C GLY A 56 -15.63 7.58 0.36
N VAL A 57 -15.04 8.49 -0.34
CA VAL A 57 -15.58 9.83 -0.30
C VAL A 57 -16.98 9.87 -0.87
N ALA A 58 -17.17 9.04 -1.79
CA ALA A 58 -18.45 9.02 -2.33
C ALA A 58 -19.17 7.84 -1.84
N ALA A 59 -19.29 7.48 -1.81
CA ALA A 59 -19.81 6.44 -1.54
C ALA A 59 -19.89 5.37 -0.97
N ASN A 60 -19.45 5.72 -1.17
CA ASN A 60 -19.57 4.77 -0.67
C ASN A 60 -19.57 3.92 -0.17
N PHE A 61 -19.44 3.99 -0.04
CA PHE A 61 -19.32 3.08 0.39
C PHE A 61 -19.40 2.05 0.62
N ASN A 62 -19.50 1.94 0.51
CA ASN A 62 -19.59 0.82 0.67
C ASN A 62 -19.20 -0.16 0.36
N GLU A 63 -19.03 -0.15 -0.13
CA GLU A 63 -18.70 -1.10 -0.43
C GLU A 63 -17.91 -1.67 -0.23
N SER A 64 -17.69 -1.17 -0.05
CA SER A 64 -16.94 -1.73 0.16
C SER A 64 -16.52 -2.35 0.69
N ILE A 65 -16.73 -2.00 0.90
CA ILE A 65 -16.37 -2.63 1.40
C ILE A 65 -16.01 -3.54 1.61
N GLY A 66 -16.10 -3.45 1.39
CA GLY A 66 -15.74 -4.28 1.57
C GLY A 66 -15.04 -4.74 1.68
N GLY A 67 -14.82 -4.59 1.61
CA GLY A 67 -14.18 -5.07 1.74
C GLY A 67 -13.47 -5.41 1.94
N GLU A 68 -13.29 -5.25 2.18
CA GLU A 68 -12.68 -5.69 2.35
C GLU A 68 -12.16 -6.06 2.82
N VAL A 69 -12.08 -5.92 2.91
CA VAL A 69 -11.65 -6.34 3.31
C VAL A 69 -10.97 -6.79 3.61
N GLU A 70 -10.65 -6.74 3.62
CA GLU A 70 -9.91 -7.33 3.97
C GLU A 70 -9.56 -7.71 4.39
#